data_c4cd2c2eca905c2593223c0df66a476d
#
_entry.id   c4cd2c2eca905c2593223c0df66a476d
#
_cell.length_a   1.000
_cell.length_b   1.000
_cell.length_c   1.000
_cell.angle_alpha   90.00
_cell.angle_beta   90.00
_cell.angle_gamma   90.00
#
_symmetry.space_group_name_H-M   'P 1'
#
loop_
_entity.id
_entity.type
_entity.pdbx_description
1 polymer ?
#
loop_
_entity_poly.entity_id
_entity_poly.type
_entity_poly.pdbx_seq_one_letter_code
_entity_poly.pdbx_strand_id
1 'polypeptide(L)'
;MLSIYKKLLFAVTLILFLSSSLVYATPTAFLPIGKDKILEYQVDKMFALTAVTPMSKPYRITEINKHIVKLGNIDPALQASIRARIAPYLQQDGITRRGFKLRADSGEEQKLANDRGNYSGEYAELSLDGIYRGSKSSLVQLGAEYRVESGKLVPYNTFYALGGENLQLNLGYKEHWFSPFKHSATIYSTNAKAPLSASLGLNSPLQNWWNFDFEIFYSELEHVEDGIMYQNTLHDGTPRLAGTQLNFEPLQNWKIGINRIMQFGGGPRKVDFKDVVKAYFDPAGNDNSGKTGSQDAELGDQWASVTTVFKTNWWTTAEWYLEHGGEDTREHKNYLFGNNVTSFGVHFPNITKDLAIRFEHTNLHSLWYVNKIYAKTGNSIDNFVIGHFAANNRTFNDGVPTTNNVLEVTYTESLDSMWNLKLTNVKNKSGYVNELGGVSDTYEDMREIKLSNSRKIDGYQLETSLTVGKDVYGESYTWLSVNVYW
;
A
#
# COMPACT_ATOMS: atom_id res chain seq x y z
N MET A 1 11.74 -30.71 -12.19
CA MET A 1 12.55 -29.85 -13.04
C MET A 1 11.95 -29.60 -14.44
N LEU A 2 11.56 -30.61 -15.22
CA LEU A 2 11.01 -30.43 -16.60
C LEU A 2 9.71 -29.59 -16.67
N SER A 3 8.87 -29.62 -15.63
CA SER A 3 7.60 -28.84 -15.56
C SER A 3 7.83 -27.33 -15.35
N ILE A 4 8.86 -26.96 -14.59
CA ILE A 4 9.20 -25.57 -14.33
C ILE A 4 9.77 -24.93 -15.60
N TYR A 5 10.63 -25.63 -16.33
CA TYR A 5 11.17 -25.15 -17.61
C TYR A 5 10.07 -24.92 -18.66
N LYS A 6 9.06 -25.78 -18.75
CA LYS A 6 7.94 -25.59 -19.67
C LYS A 6 7.07 -24.39 -19.29
N LYS A 7 6.86 -24.15 -18.00
CA LYS A 7 6.08 -22.98 -17.52
C LYS A 7 6.86 -21.68 -17.70
N LEU A 8 8.16 -21.71 -17.46
CA LEU A 8 9.06 -20.56 -17.72
C LEU A 8 9.15 -20.27 -19.23
N LEU A 9 9.27 -21.29 -20.05
CA LEU A 9 9.31 -21.16 -21.50
C LEU A 9 7.99 -20.61 -22.06
N PHE A 10 6.84 -21.05 -21.53
CA PHE A 10 5.53 -20.53 -21.92
C PHE A 10 5.36 -19.05 -21.50
N ALA A 11 5.78 -18.68 -20.29
CA ALA A 11 5.79 -17.28 -19.85
C ALA A 11 6.73 -16.42 -20.69
N VAL A 12 7.94 -16.90 -20.98
CA VAL A 12 8.90 -16.22 -21.87
C VAL A 12 8.38 -16.14 -23.30
N THR A 13 7.71 -17.17 -23.79
CA THR A 13 7.11 -17.17 -25.15
C THR A 13 5.91 -16.23 -25.23
N LEU A 14 5.09 -16.14 -24.18
CA LEU A 14 3.99 -15.17 -24.09
C LEU A 14 4.53 -13.73 -24.02
N ILE A 15 5.61 -13.51 -23.27
CA ILE A 15 6.33 -12.22 -23.21
C ILE A 15 6.93 -11.88 -24.59
N LEU A 16 7.50 -12.84 -25.30
CA LEU A 16 8.06 -12.66 -26.66
C LEU A 16 6.97 -12.42 -27.72
N PHE A 17 5.79 -13.05 -27.60
CA PHE A 17 4.64 -12.78 -28.47
C PHE A 17 4.01 -11.39 -28.26
N LEU A 18 3.99 -10.92 -27.00
CA LEU A 18 3.59 -9.55 -26.65
C LEU A 18 4.65 -8.51 -27.07
N SER A 19 5.89 -8.92 -27.32
CA SER A 19 6.99 -8.04 -27.73
C SER A 19 7.02 -7.68 -29.21
N SER A 20 6.24 -8.33 -30.05
CA SER A 20 6.26 -8.07 -31.51
C SER A 20 5.57 -6.78 -31.97
N SER A 21 4.97 -6.01 -31.06
CA SER A 21 4.38 -4.68 -31.29
C SER A 21 4.87 -3.60 -30.29
N LEU A 22 6.06 -3.78 -29.71
CA LEU A 22 6.68 -2.81 -28.80
C LEU A 22 7.16 -1.58 -29.59
N VAL A 23 6.27 -0.65 -29.82
CA VAL A 23 6.64 0.74 -30.06
C VAL A 23 7.35 1.24 -28.82
N TYR A 24 8.56 1.79 -28.98
CA TYR A 24 9.48 2.14 -27.91
C TYR A 24 8.92 3.25 -27.00
N ALA A 25 8.27 2.87 -25.90
CA ALA A 25 7.96 3.80 -24.81
C ALA A 25 8.81 3.46 -23.58
N THR A 26 9.30 4.48 -22.92
CA THR A 26 10.17 4.32 -21.75
C THR A 26 9.36 3.91 -20.53
N PRO A 27 9.77 2.87 -19.77
CA PRO A 27 9.14 2.51 -18.51
C PRO A 27 9.08 3.70 -17.55
N THR A 28 7.97 3.83 -16.81
CA THR A 28 7.82 4.86 -15.80
C THR A 28 8.55 4.50 -14.52
N ALA A 29 9.19 5.49 -13.90
CA ALA A 29 9.60 5.41 -12.50
C ALA A 29 8.40 5.70 -11.58
N PHE A 30 8.54 5.32 -10.30
CA PHE A 30 7.53 5.54 -9.28
C PHE A 30 8.06 6.44 -8.16
N LEU A 31 7.19 7.32 -7.63
CA LEU A 31 7.51 8.14 -6.48
C LEU A 31 7.42 7.28 -5.19
N PRO A 32 8.53 7.05 -4.46
CA PRO A 32 8.50 6.21 -3.26
C PRO A 32 7.54 6.76 -2.19
N ILE A 33 6.70 5.89 -1.63
CA ILE A 33 5.68 6.27 -0.63
C ILE A 33 6.37 6.67 0.68
N GLY A 34 5.94 7.79 1.27
CA GLY A 34 6.36 8.24 2.61
C GLY A 34 7.78 8.80 2.69
N LYS A 35 8.47 8.98 1.56
CA LYS A 35 9.90 9.35 1.56
C LYS A 35 10.19 10.85 1.32
N ASP A 36 9.35 11.56 0.61
CA ASP A 36 9.40 13.03 0.46
C ASP A 36 8.03 13.63 0.79
N LYS A 37 7.85 14.09 2.02
CA LYS A 37 6.56 14.58 2.52
C LYS A 37 6.07 15.83 1.80
N ILE A 38 6.98 16.72 1.42
CA ILE A 38 6.62 17.94 0.68
C ILE A 38 6.15 17.56 -0.72
N LEU A 39 6.91 16.74 -1.45
CA LEU A 39 6.53 16.32 -2.80
C LEU A 39 5.24 15.51 -2.81
N GLU A 40 5.08 14.57 -1.90
CA GLU A 40 3.84 13.79 -1.78
C GLU A 40 2.62 14.68 -1.53
N TYR A 41 2.71 15.63 -0.58
CA TYR A 41 1.64 16.58 -0.33
C TYR A 41 1.32 17.43 -1.56
N GLN A 42 2.35 17.92 -2.25
CA GLN A 42 2.18 18.71 -3.47
C GLN A 42 1.54 17.92 -4.60
N VAL A 43 1.92 16.64 -4.75
CA VAL A 43 1.35 15.72 -5.76
C VAL A 43 -0.10 15.36 -5.42
N ASP A 44 -0.41 15.05 -4.15
CA ASP A 44 -1.79 14.83 -3.69
C ASP A 44 -2.67 16.07 -3.98
N LYS A 45 -2.18 17.28 -3.65
CA LYS A 45 -2.86 18.54 -3.94
C LYS A 45 -3.06 18.77 -5.44
N MET A 46 -2.05 18.50 -6.26
CA MET A 46 -2.13 18.58 -7.71
C MET A 46 -3.22 17.66 -8.27
N PHE A 47 -3.26 16.39 -7.87
CA PHE A 47 -4.29 15.48 -8.33
C PHE A 47 -5.68 15.95 -7.95
N ALA A 48 -5.87 16.35 -6.70
CA ALA A 48 -7.16 16.87 -6.22
C ALA A 48 -7.61 18.13 -6.98
N LEU A 49 -6.69 18.99 -7.41
CA LEU A 49 -7.02 20.21 -8.19
C LEU A 49 -7.29 19.92 -9.67
N THR A 50 -6.53 19.00 -10.29
CA THR A 50 -6.56 18.78 -11.75
C THR A 50 -7.45 17.65 -12.22
N ALA A 51 -7.77 16.70 -11.33
CA ALA A 51 -8.59 15.52 -11.58
C ALA A 51 -9.20 14.99 -10.29
N VAL A 52 -9.08 13.69 -10.04
CA VAL A 52 -9.24 13.02 -8.75
C VAL A 52 -8.00 12.19 -8.43
N THR A 53 -7.75 11.97 -7.15
CA THR A 53 -6.62 11.16 -6.68
C THR A 53 -6.57 9.79 -7.39
N PRO A 54 -5.39 9.32 -7.83
CA PRO A 54 -5.23 7.96 -8.33
C PRO A 54 -5.66 6.90 -7.31
N MET A 55 -6.15 5.78 -7.82
CA MET A 55 -6.67 4.68 -7.00
C MET A 55 -5.55 3.79 -6.44
N SER A 56 -4.29 4.05 -6.82
CA SER A 56 -3.11 3.28 -6.39
C SER A 56 -1.90 4.17 -6.17
N LYS A 57 -0.99 3.67 -5.34
CA LYS A 57 0.36 4.20 -5.13
C LYS A 57 1.37 3.03 -5.22
N PRO A 58 2.66 3.30 -5.42
CA PRO A 58 3.32 4.60 -5.60
C PRO A 58 2.89 5.28 -6.91
N TYR A 59 2.86 6.61 -6.92
CA TYR A 59 2.47 7.38 -8.10
C TYR A 59 3.48 7.24 -9.23
N ARG A 60 2.98 7.03 -10.44
CA ARG A 60 3.81 6.98 -11.66
C ARG A 60 4.30 8.37 -12.02
N ILE A 61 5.57 8.52 -12.28
CA ILE A 61 6.17 9.82 -12.69
C ILE A 61 5.56 10.31 -14.01
N THR A 62 5.22 9.40 -14.94
CA THR A 62 4.52 9.74 -16.19
C THR A 62 3.14 10.35 -15.92
N GLU A 63 2.38 9.83 -14.95
CA GLU A 63 1.06 10.33 -14.58
C GLU A 63 1.18 11.70 -13.89
N ILE A 64 2.12 11.86 -12.96
CA ILE A 64 2.43 13.15 -12.33
C ILE A 64 2.77 14.18 -13.42
N ASN A 65 3.68 13.85 -14.34
CA ASN A 65 4.13 14.77 -15.40
C ASN A 65 2.97 15.21 -16.33
N LYS A 66 2.02 14.33 -16.61
CA LYS A 66 0.82 14.64 -17.39
C LYS A 66 -0.10 15.65 -16.66
N HIS A 67 -0.28 15.49 -15.35
CA HIS A 67 -1.14 16.37 -14.54
C HIS A 67 -0.45 17.72 -14.23
N ILE A 68 0.88 17.77 -14.15
CA ILE A 68 1.65 19.01 -14.03
C ILE A 68 1.28 20.02 -15.13
N VAL A 69 1.07 19.54 -16.37
CA VAL A 69 0.72 20.44 -17.50
C VAL A 69 -0.62 21.13 -17.23
N LYS A 70 -1.61 20.40 -16.73
CA LYS A 70 -2.93 20.95 -16.38
C LYS A 70 -2.87 21.95 -15.22
N LEU A 71 -1.98 21.69 -14.27
CA LEU A 71 -1.80 22.52 -13.07
C LEU A 71 -1.31 23.95 -13.42
N GLY A 72 -0.59 24.12 -14.54
CA GLY A 72 -0.04 25.41 -14.95
C GLY A 72 -1.06 26.54 -15.10
N ASN A 73 -2.32 26.22 -15.43
CA ASN A 73 -3.40 27.17 -15.52
C ASN A 73 -4.11 27.43 -14.18
N ILE A 74 -3.83 26.63 -13.15
CA ILE A 74 -4.49 26.68 -11.83
C ILE A 74 -3.54 27.27 -10.80
N ASP A 75 -2.32 26.72 -10.70
CA ASP A 75 -1.27 27.13 -9.75
C ASP A 75 0.12 26.95 -10.39
N PRO A 76 0.61 27.99 -11.12
CA PRO A 76 1.92 27.92 -11.79
C PRO A 76 3.11 27.75 -10.83
N ALA A 77 2.99 28.26 -9.58
CA ALA A 77 4.05 28.14 -8.59
C ALA A 77 4.18 26.71 -8.08
N LEU A 78 3.05 26.08 -7.76
CA LEU A 78 3.00 24.65 -7.38
C LEU A 78 3.47 23.76 -8.54
N GLN A 79 3.09 24.09 -9.79
CA GLN A 79 3.57 23.40 -10.98
C GLN A 79 5.10 23.41 -11.06
N ALA A 80 5.72 24.59 -10.91
CA ALA A 80 7.17 24.75 -10.97
C ALA A 80 7.88 23.97 -9.85
N SER A 81 7.33 23.99 -8.62
CA SER A 81 7.85 23.24 -7.48
C SER A 81 7.83 21.73 -7.72
N ILE A 82 6.71 21.16 -8.13
CA ILE A 82 6.60 19.72 -8.42
C ILE A 82 7.55 19.33 -9.54
N ARG A 83 7.60 20.12 -10.64
CA ARG A 83 8.49 19.85 -11.78
C ARG A 83 9.96 19.79 -11.36
N ALA A 84 10.41 20.73 -10.52
CA ALA A 84 11.76 20.73 -9.99
C ALA A 84 12.07 19.49 -9.14
N ARG A 85 11.11 19.07 -8.28
CA ARG A 85 11.30 17.94 -7.37
C ARG A 85 11.25 16.58 -8.06
N ILE A 86 10.49 16.43 -9.17
CA ILE A 86 10.47 15.16 -9.94
C ILE A 86 11.58 15.09 -10.99
N ALA A 87 12.31 16.18 -11.25
CA ALA A 87 13.36 16.21 -12.28
C ALA A 87 14.41 15.08 -12.13
N PRO A 88 14.86 14.70 -10.92
CA PRO A 88 15.78 13.57 -10.75
C PRO A 88 15.23 12.24 -11.30
N TYR A 89 13.92 12.01 -11.21
CA TYR A 89 13.28 10.78 -11.72
C TYR A 89 13.14 10.74 -13.25
N LEU A 90 13.38 11.85 -13.93
CA LEU A 90 13.30 11.96 -15.39
C LEU A 90 14.68 11.86 -16.08
N GLN A 91 15.77 11.81 -15.30
CA GLN A 91 17.14 11.68 -15.80
C GLN A 91 17.41 10.28 -16.36
N GLN A 92 18.49 10.14 -17.12
CA GLN A 92 18.95 8.86 -17.65
C GLN A 92 19.37 7.94 -16.51
N ASP A 93 20.17 8.46 -15.58
CA ASP A 93 20.71 7.77 -14.43
C ASP A 93 21.07 8.76 -13.34
N GLY A 94 21.17 8.26 -12.12
CA GLY A 94 21.62 9.03 -10.98
C GLY A 94 20.93 8.65 -9.67
N ILE A 95 21.46 9.22 -8.62
CA ILE A 95 20.86 9.16 -7.29
C ILE A 95 19.75 10.20 -7.25
N THR A 96 18.53 9.74 -6.92
CA THR A 96 17.36 10.61 -6.82
C THR A 96 17.15 11.17 -5.43
N ARG A 97 17.67 10.47 -4.40
CA ARG A 97 17.60 10.90 -3.01
C ARG A 97 18.57 10.12 -2.14
N ARG A 98 19.13 10.79 -1.15
CA ARG A 98 19.81 10.20 0.01
C ARG A 98 19.11 10.66 1.26
N GLY A 99 19.09 9.83 2.29
CA GLY A 99 18.46 10.20 3.55
C GLY A 99 19.17 9.62 4.75
N PHE A 100 19.11 10.36 5.83
CA PHE A 100 19.53 9.95 7.16
C PHE A 100 18.45 10.34 8.15
N LYS A 101 18.04 9.39 8.99
CA LYS A 101 17.00 9.59 10.00
C LYS A 101 17.54 9.18 11.36
N LEU A 102 17.30 10.02 12.34
CA LEU A 102 17.49 9.74 13.76
C LEU A 102 16.17 9.74 14.47
N ARG A 103 16.03 8.86 15.44
CA ARG A 103 14.88 8.79 16.34
C ARG A 103 15.37 8.58 17.77
N ALA A 104 14.71 9.25 18.70
CA ALA A 104 14.80 8.98 20.12
C ALA A 104 13.39 8.69 20.62
N ASP A 105 13.20 7.54 21.26
CA ASP A 105 11.92 7.11 21.82
C ASP A 105 12.00 6.93 23.32
N SER A 106 10.83 6.89 23.94
CA SER A 106 10.63 6.65 25.37
C SER A 106 9.26 6.01 25.55
N GLY A 107 9.19 5.04 26.44
CA GLY A 107 7.99 4.24 26.68
C GLY A 107 8.02 2.93 25.91
N GLU A 108 6.86 2.36 25.65
CA GLU A 108 6.72 1.09 24.92
C GLU A 108 7.02 1.23 23.43
N GLU A 109 7.77 0.27 22.89
CA GLU A 109 8.07 0.21 21.46
C GLU A 109 6.81 0.01 20.64
N GLN A 110 6.62 0.87 19.64
CA GLN A 110 5.44 0.87 18.78
C GLN A 110 5.74 0.40 17.36
N LYS A 111 4.81 -0.35 16.75
CA LYS A 111 4.79 -0.62 15.31
C LYS A 111 4.40 0.66 14.57
N LEU A 112 5.25 1.10 13.65
CA LEU A 112 5.00 2.34 12.90
C LEU A 112 4.02 2.08 11.74
N ALA A 113 2.96 2.87 11.69
CA ALA A 113 1.93 2.76 10.68
C ALA A 113 2.48 3.04 9.28
N ASN A 114 2.30 2.10 8.34
CA ASN A 114 2.66 2.23 6.93
C ASN A 114 4.16 2.56 6.69
N ASP A 115 5.04 2.06 7.56
CA ASP A 115 6.49 2.30 7.49
C ASP A 115 7.30 0.99 7.29
N ARG A 116 6.80 0.11 6.40
CA ARG A 116 7.52 -1.10 5.91
C ARG A 116 7.98 -2.04 7.02
N GLY A 117 7.11 -2.32 8.00
CA GLY A 117 7.45 -3.18 9.11
C GLY A 117 8.51 -2.58 10.03
N ASN A 118 8.42 -1.29 10.29
CA ASN A 118 9.35 -0.56 11.14
C ASN A 118 8.80 -0.36 12.56
N TYR A 119 9.71 -0.20 13.52
CA TYR A 119 9.42 0.04 14.93
C TYR A 119 9.93 1.40 15.40
N SER A 120 9.36 1.93 16.49
CA SER A 120 9.81 3.19 17.08
C SER A 120 11.23 3.10 17.64
N GLY A 121 11.66 1.92 18.08
CA GLY A 121 12.99 1.66 18.63
C GLY A 121 14.15 1.68 17.62
N GLU A 122 13.87 1.73 16.31
CA GLU A 122 14.94 1.94 15.31
C GLU A 122 15.45 3.37 15.38
N TYR A 123 16.58 3.57 16.09
CA TYR A 123 17.11 4.90 16.39
C TYR A 123 17.81 5.60 15.22
N ALA A 124 18.32 4.85 14.24
CA ALA A 124 18.98 5.41 13.07
C ALA A 124 18.68 4.62 11.79
N GLU A 125 18.43 5.35 10.71
CA GLU A 125 18.15 4.78 9.39
C GLU A 125 18.93 5.54 8.31
N LEU A 126 19.53 4.82 7.38
CA LEU A 126 20.13 5.36 6.16
C LEU A 126 19.28 4.95 4.97
N SER A 127 19.01 5.85 4.03
CA SER A 127 18.26 5.53 2.83
C SER A 127 18.92 6.07 1.56
N LEU A 128 18.74 5.32 0.48
CA LEU A 128 19.28 5.65 -0.84
C LEU A 128 18.25 5.31 -1.91
N ASP A 129 18.00 6.26 -2.80
CA ASP A 129 17.17 6.06 -3.99
C ASP A 129 17.95 6.45 -5.24
N GLY A 130 17.69 5.74 -6.33
CA GLY A 130 18.34 6.01 -7.61
C GLY A 130 17.60 5.40 -8.79
N ILE A 131 17.95 5.85 -9.98
CA ILE A 131 17.43 5.31 -11.23
C ILE A 131 18.55 5.07 -12.23
N TYR A 132 18.33 4.09 -13.10
CA TYR A 132 19.17 3.84 -14.26
C TYR A 132 18.31 3.35 -15.44
N ARG A 133 18.34 4.08 -16.54
CA ARG A 133 17.64 3.72 -17.78
C ARG A 133 18.62 3.09 -18.74
N GLY A 134 18.63 1.75 -18.79
CA GLY A 134 19.55 0.99 -19.64
C GLY A 134 19.23 1.15 -21.14
N SER A 135 17.95 1.35 -21.48
CA SER A 135 17.48 1.56 -22.84
C SER A 135 16.16 2.31 -22.84
N LYS A 136 15.59 2.56 -24.02
CA LYS A 136 14.24 3.14 -24.16
C LYS A 136 13.14 2.22 -23.57
N SER A 137 13.39 0.93 -23.40
CA SER A 137 12.43 -0.06 -22.91
C SER A 137 12.79 -0.64 -21.55
N SER A 138 13.85 -0.19 -20.89
CA SER A 138 14.28 -0.73 -19.61
C SER A 138 14.68 0.34 -18.59
N LEU A 139 14.30 0.10 -17.34
CA LEU A 139 14.59 0.94 -16.19
C LEU A 139 14.96 0.06 -15.00
N VAL A 140 16.01 0.43 -14.27
CA VAL A 140 16.26 -0.02 -12.91
C VAL A 140 15.88 1.14 -11.98
N GLN A 141 15.00 0.90 -11.04
CA GLN A 141 14.78 1.80 -9.91
C GLN A 141 15.34 1.13 -8.67
N LEU A 142 16.06 1.88 -7.86
CA LEU A 142 16.64 1.44 -6.60
C LEU A 142 16.07 2.28 -5.47
N GLY A 143 15.69 1.65 -4.39
CA GLY A 143 15.31 2.28 -3.14
C GLY A 143 15.52 1.30 -2.00
N ALA A 144 16.30 1.68 -1.01
CA ALA A 144 16.54 0.86 0.16
C ALA A 144 16.77 1.72 1.40
N GLU A 145 16.41 1.18 2.55
CA GLU A 145 16.76 1.73 3.86
C GLU A 145 17.50 0.69 4.68
N TYR A 146 18.60 1.11 5.31
CA TYR A 146 19.34 0.33 6.28
C TYR A 146 18.97 0.80 7.67
N ARG A 147 18.43 -0.09 8.49
CA ARG A 147 18.04 0.10 9.88
C ARG A 147 19.21 -0.34 10.78
N VAL A 148 19.70 0.60 11.56
CA VAL A 148 20.98 0.39 12.28
C VAL A 148 20.80 -0.53 13.48
N GLU A 149 19.71 -0.39 14.26
CA GLU A 149 19.47 -1.19 15.46
C GLU A 149 19.24 -2.66 15.10
N SER A 150 18.33 -2.93 14.18
CA SER A 150 18.03 -4.30 13.75
C SER A 150 19.06 -4.88 12.77
N GLY A 151 19.96 -4.07 12.20
CA GLY A 151 20.91 -4.47 11.15
C GLY A 151 20.23 -4.87 9.83
N LYS A 152 18.97 -4.50 9.62
CA LYS A 152 18.17 -4.92 8.46
C LYS A 152 18.31 -3.96 7.29
N LEU A 153 18.54 -4.49 6.09
CA LEU A 153 18.38 -3.78 4.82
C LEU A 153 16.97 -4.06 4.27
N VAL A 154 16.15 -3.03 4.15
CA VAL A 154 14.77 -3.13 3.65
C VAL A 154 14.69 -2.46 2.29
N PRO A 155 14.59 -3.23 1.19
CA PRO A 155 14.36 -2.68 -0.13
C PRO A 155 12.91 -2.19 -0.27
N TYR A 156 12.74 -1.07 -0.97
CA TYR A 156 11.44 -0.55 -1.38
C TYR A 156 11.55 0.06 -2.77
N ASN A 157 10.55 -0.14 -3.63
CA ASN A 157 10.61 0.28 -5.04
C ASN A 157 11.97 -0.03 -5.71
N THR A 158 12.57 -1.18 -5.35
CA THR A 158 13.80 -1.71 -5.95
C THR A 158 13.43 -2.79 -6.94
N PHE A 159 13.44 -2.46 -8.23
CA PHE A 159 12.99 -3.37 -9.28
C PHE A 159 13.67 -3.07 -10.62
N TYR A 160 13.70 -4.08 -11.47
CA TYR A 160 13.96 -3.96 -12.88
C TYR A 160 12.63 -3.89 -13.64
N ALA A 161 12.46 -2.87 -14.48
CA ALA A 161 11.29 -2.69 -15.31
C ALA A 161 11.59 -2.88 -16.79
N LEU A 162 10.70 -3.61 -17.45
CA LEU A 162 10.61 -3.69 -18.90
C LEU A 162 9.27 -3.09 -19.33
N GLY A 163 9.30 -2.16 -20.29
CA GLY A 163 8.09 -1.49 -20.72
C GLY A 163 8.03 -1.26 -22.21
N GLY A 164 6.80 -1.24 -22.69
CA GLY A 164 6.41 -0.79 -24.01
C GLY A 164 5.52 0.45 -23.89
N GLU A 165 4.77 0.75 -24.96
CA GLU A 165 3.94 1.96 -25.05
C GLU A 165 2.90 2.03 -23.92
N ASN A 166 2.25 0.93 -23.60
CA ASN A 166 1.16 0.90 -22.63
C ASN A 166 1.45 0.02 -21.41
N LEU A 167 2.27 -1.02 -21.54
CA LEU A 167 2.47 -2.03 -20.50
C LEU A 167 3.88 -1.95 -19.90
N GLN A 168 3.96 -2.23 -18.62
CA GLN A 168 5.20 -2.33 -17.87
C GLN A 168 5.19 -3.57 -17.00
N LEU A 169 6.23 -4.40 -17.15
CA LEU A 169 6.56 -5.52 -16.27
C LEU A 169 7.62 -5.03 -15.27
N ASN A 170 7.40 -5.26 -13.97
CA ASN A 170 8.39 -4.98 -12.93
C ASN A 170 8.76 -6.28 -12.23
N LEU A 171 10.05 -6.47 -11.94
CA LEU A 171 10.60 -7.62 -11.23
C LEU A 171 11.48 -7.12 -10.07
N GLY A 172 11.09 -7.39 -8.84
CA GLY A 172 11.81 -6.92 -7.66
C GLY A 172 10.89 -6.57 -6.49
N TYR A 173 11.34 -5.68 -5.63
CA TYR A 173 10.63 -5.23 -4.43
C TYR A 173 9.82 -3.95 -4.75
N LYS A 174 8.86 -4.05 -5.68
CA LYS A 174 7.95 -2.96 -5.98
C LYS A 174 6.90 -2.86 -4.87
N GLU A 175 6.68 -1.64 -4.38
CA GLU A 175 5.59 -1.38 -3.46
C GLU A 175 4.25 -1.38 -4.18
N HIS A 176 3.22 -1.82 -3.47
CA HIS A 176 1.83 -1.79 -3.90
C HIS A 176 0.98 -1.13 -2.83
N TRP A 177 0.06 -0.28 -3.24
CA TRP A 177 -0.92 0.37 -2.37
C TRP A 177 -2.23 0.49 -3.13
N PHE A 178 -3.18 -0.35 -2.82
CA PHE A 178 -4.43 -0.48 -3.56
C PHE A 178 -5.56 0.33 -2.91
N SER A 179 -5.40 1.65 -2.88
CA SER A 179 -6.38 2.56 -2.29
C SER A 179 -6.10 4.02 -2.65
N PRO A 180 -7.13 4.89 -2.79
CA PRO A 180 -6.99 6.33 -2.82
C PRO A 180 -6.74 6.93 -1.42
N PHE A 181 -7.05 6.21 -0.35
CA PHE A 181 -6.78 6.65 1.03
C PHE A 181 -5.28 6.87 1.24
N LYS A 182 -4.96 7.85 2.10
CA LYS A 182 -3.56 8.17 2.41
C LYS A 182 -3.03 7.33 3.58
N HIS A 183 -3.88 7.04 4.55
CA HIS A 183 -3.51 6.34 5.77
C HIS A 183 -4.13 4.94 5.86
N SER A 184 -5.33 4.75 5.32
CA SER A 184 -6.25 3.66 5.64
C SER A 184 -6.50 2.72 4.44
N ALA A 185 -5.44 2.23 3.80
CA ALA A 185 -5.59 1.19 2.78
C ALA A 185 -5.88 -0.17 3.45
N THR A 186 -6.96 -0.82 3.05
CA THR A 186 -7.41 -2.08 3.68
C THR A 186 -6.91 -3.31 2.94
N ILE A 187 -6.80 -3.28 1.62
CA ILE A 187 -6.45 -4.46 0.82
C ILE A 187 -4.93 -4.68 0.79
N TYR A 188 -4.16 -3.66 0.47
CA TYR A 188 -2.71 -3.72 0.44
C TYR A 188 -2.10 -2.33 0.69
N SER A 189 -1.08 -2.26 1.52
CA SER A 189 -0.39 -1.02 1.90
C SER A 189 1.12 -1.22 2.05
N THR A 190 1.84 -0.18 2.47
CA THR A 190 3.24 -0.27 2.90
C THR A 190 3.39 -0.52 4.40
N ASN A 191 2.36 -1.04 5.06
CA ASN A 191 2.42 -1.34 6.48
C ASN A 191 3.44 -2.45 6.76
N ALA A 192 3.42 -3.53 6.00
CA ALA A 192 4.50 -4.50 5.93
C ALA A 192 5.55 -4.11 4.87
N LYS A 193 6.75 -4.69 4.94
CA LYS A 193 7.77 -4.56 3.88
C LYS A 193 7.27 -5.18 2.56
N ALA A 194 7.71 -4.64 1.44
CA ALA A 194 7.40 -5.22 0.13
C ALA A 194 8.10 -6.58 -0.05
N PRO A 195 7.39 -7.67 -0.38
CA PRO A 195 8.01 -8.92 -0.77
C PRO A 195 8.56 -8.85 -2.19
N LEU A 196 9.46 -9.79 -2.54
CA LEU A 196 9.91 -9.95 -3.92
C LEU A 196 8.70 -10.29 -4.82
N SER A 197 8.48 -9.51 -5.87
CA SER A 197 7.30 -9.63 -6.72
C SER A 197 7.62 -9.51 -8.21
N ALA A 198 6.72 -10.08 -9.02
CA ALA A 198 6.58 -9.78 -10.43
C ALA A 198 5.24 -9.06 -10.63
N SER A 199 5.24 -7.86 -11.21
CA SER A 199 4.00 -7.13 -11.47
C SER A 199 3.90 -6.67 -12.93
N LEU A 200 2.68 -6.69 -13.45
CA LEU A 200 2.32 -6.18 -14.77
C LEU A 200 1.23 -5.12 -14.61
N GLY A 201 1.42 -3.97 -15.21
CA GLY A 201 0.44 -2.89 -15.18
C GLY A 201 0.59 -1.95 -16.37
N LEU A 202 -0.24 -0.90 -16.41
CA LEU A 202 -0.13 0.14 -17.43
C LEU A 202 0.92 1.20 -17.05
N ASN A 203 1.61 1.76 -18.04
CA ASN A 203 2.50 2.92 -17.85
C ASN A 203 1.71 4.21 -17.51
N SER A 204 0.49 4.29 -18.00
CA SER A 204 -0.49 5.34 -17.68
C SER A 204 -1.90 4.85 -18.01
N PRO A 205 -2.95 5.39 -17.36
CA PRO A 205 -4.32 5.01 -17.65
C PRO A 205 -4.70 5.22 -19.13
N LEU A 206 -5.49 4.30 -19.70
CA LEU A 206 -5.98 4.34 -21.08
C LEU A 206 -7.14 5.36 -21.19
N GLN A 207 -6.85 6.57 -21.67
CA GLN A 207 -7.80 7.70 -21.69
C GLN A 207 -9.08 7.40 -22.48
N ASN A 208 -8.94 6.74 -23.64
CA ASN A 208 -10.07 6.44 -24.52
C ASN A 208 -10.98 5.33 -23.99
N TRP A 209 -10.61 4.69 -22.87
CA TRP A 209 -11.32 3.59 -22.23
C TRP A 209 -11.65 3.96 -20.79
N TRP A 210 -12.34 5.07 -20.55
CA TRP A 210 -12.71 5.56 -19.22
C TRP A 210 -11.54 5.69 -18.26
N ASN A 211 -10.37 6.11 -18.74
CA ASN A 211 -9.13 6.12 -17.96
C ASN A 211 -8.85 4.77 -17.28
N PHE A 212 -9.17 3.67 -17.98
CA PHE A 212 -8.93 2.33 -17.45
C PHE A 212 -7.48 2.14 -17.09
N ASP A 213 -7.25 1.57 -15.91
CA ASP A 213 -5.94 1.24 -15.37
C ASP A 213 -6.00 -0.10 -14.67
N PHE A 214 -4.90 -0.86 -14.68
CA PHE A 214 -4.80 -2.09 -13.94
C PHE A 214 -3.39 -2.36 -13.47
N GLU A 215 -3.29 -3.15 -12.42
CA GLU A 215 -2.06 -3.78 -11.95
C GLU A 215 -2.39 -5.19 -11.46
N ILE A 216 -1.54 -6.15 -11.86
CA ILE A 216 -1.56 -7.52 -11.35
C ILE A 216 -0.17 -7.81 -10.82
N PHE A 217 -0.06 -8.45 -9.66
CA PHE A 217 1.22 -8.91 -9.14
C PHE A 217 1.14 -10.33 -8.57
N TYR A 218 2.30 -10.96 -8.51
CA TYR A 218 2.55 -12.22 -7.85
C TYR A 218 3.80 -12.10 -6.98
N SER A 219 3.74 -12.64 -5.76
CA SER A 219 4.86 -12.65 -4.79
C SER A 219 4.95 -13.99 -4.10
N GLU A 220 6.14 -14.30 -3.59
CA GLU A 220 6.33 -15.29 -2.54
C GLU A 220 6.53 -14.56 -1.21
N LEU A 221 5.81 -15.02 -0.17
CA LEU A 221 5.94 -14.49 1.18
C LEU A 221 7.13 -15.11 1.91
N GLU A 222 7.28 -14.85 3.17
CA GLU A 222 8.33 -15.44 4.00
C GLU A 222 8.10 -16.93 4.21
N HIS A 223 9.20 -17.68 4.36
CA HIS A 223 9.14 -19.06 4.82
C HIS A 223 8.70 -19.09 6.27
N VAL A 224 7.72 -19.92 6.58
CA VAL A 224 7.14 -20.07 7.91
C VAL A 224 7.34 -21.50 8.39
N GLU A 225 7.98 -21.66 9.54
CA GLU A 225 8.10 -22.94 10.22
C GLU A 225 6.84 -23.23 11.02
N ASP A 226 6.29 -24.46 10.88
CA ASP A 226 5.07 -24.91 11.55
C ASP A 226 3.90 -23.90 11.48
N GLY A 227 3.72 -23.24 10.35
CA GLY A 227 2.76 -22.15 10.22
C GLY A 227 1.58 -22.42 9.30
N ILE A 228 1.61 -23.49 8.52
CA ILE A 228 0.59 -23.80 7.53
C ILE A 228 -0.21 -25.03 7.96
N MET A 229 -1.51 -24.85 8.22
CA MET A 229 -2.40 -25.91 8.62
C MET A 229 -2.82 -26.76 7.42
N TYR A 230 -2.62 -28.07 7.51
CA TYR A 230 -3.08 -29.05 6.53
C TYR A 230 -3.29 -30.40 7.23
N GLN A 231 -4.44 -31.03 7.02
CA GLN A 231 -4.86 -32.31 7.67
C GLN A 231 -4.68 -32.28 9.20
N ASN A 232 -5.11 -31.19 9.83
CA ASN A 232 -4.99 -30.93 11.27
C ASN A 232 -3.55 -30.97 11.81
N THR A 233 -2.55 -30.75 10.96
CA THR A 233 -1.14 -30.69 11.32
C THR A 233 -0.53 -29.40 10.78
N LEU A 234 0.36 -28.79 11.56
CA LEU A 234 1.13 -27.62 11.13
C LEU A 234 2.34 -28.08 10.31
N HIS A 235 2.62 -27.39 9.24
CA HIS A 235 3.71 -27.67 8.31
C HIS A 235 4.49 -26.40 7.98
N ASP A 236 5.76 -26.62 7.64
CA ASP A 236 6.61 -25.56 7.07
C ASP A 236 6.18 -25.23 5.64
N GLY A 237 6.41 -24.00 5.25
CA GLY A 237 6.16 -23.62 3.86
C GLY A 237 6.29 -22.13 3.58
N THR A 238 6.19 -21.80 2.29
CA THR A 238 6.26 -20.44 1.78
C THR A 238 4.92 -20.11 1.11
N PRO A 239 4.03 -19.36 1.77
CA PRO A 239 2.78 -18.90 1.15
C PRO A 239 3.07 -18.00 -0.06
N ARG A 240 2.13 -17.94 -0.98
CA ARG A 240 2.18 -17.09 -2.16
C ARG A 240 1.07 -16.07 -2.11
N LEU A 241 1.32 -14.91 -2.74
CA LEU A 241 0.37 -13.82 -2.79
C LEU A 241 0.17 -13.40 -4.24
N ALA A 242 -1.08 -13.26 -4.66
CA ALA A 242 -1.44 -12.66 -5.92
C ALA A 242 -2.39 -11.49 -5.68
N GLY A 243 -2.15 -10.36 -6.32
CA GLY A 243 -2.99 -9.19 -6.21
C GLY A 243 -3.39 -8.62 -7.56
N THR A 244 -4.58 -8.05 -7.60
CA THR A 244 -5.11 -7.37 -8.79
C THR A 244 -5.84 -6.12 -8.36
N GLN A 245 -5.60 -5.06 -9.11
CA GLN A 245 -6.37 -3.83 -9.07
C GLN A 245 -6.83 -3.47 -10.47
N LEU A 246 -8.12 -3.12 -10.59
CA LEU A 246 -8.73 -2.60 -11.80
C LEU A 246 -9.36 -1.25 -11.47
N ASN A 247 -9.10 -0.22 -12.26
CA ASN A 247 -9.61 1.12 -12.03
C ASN A 247 -10.22 1.68 -13.31
N PHE A 248 -11.26 2.48 -13.19
CA PHE A 248 -11.87 3.19 -14.30
C PHE A 248 -12.60 4.45 -13.83
N GLU A 249 -12.75 5.41 -14.72
CA GLU A 249 -13.39 6.71 -14.50
C GLU A 249 -14.63 6.83 -15.41
N PRO A 250 -15.80 6.30 -14.96
CA PRO A 250 -17.02 6.26 -15.80
C PRO A 250 -17.58 7.65 -16.07
N LEU A 251 -17.36 8.59 -15.17
CA LEU A 251 -17.69 10.01 -15.31
C LEU A 251 -16.49 10.86 -14.89
N GLN A 252 -16.36 12.04 -15.47
CA GLN A 252 -15.33 12.98 -15.08
C GLN A 252 -15.38 13.26 -13.57
N ASN A 253 -14.23 13.18 -12.90
CA ASN A 253 -14.09 13.35 -11.46
C ASN A 253 -14.75 12.26 -10.59
N TRP A 254 -15.03 11.10 -11.14
CA TRP A 254 -15.52 9.94 -10.40
C TRP A 254 -14.79 8.68 -10.85
N LYS A 255 -13.94 8.11 -9.99
CA LYS A 255 -13.24 6.86 -10.23
C LYS A 255 -13.80 5.73 -9.38
N ILE A 256 -13.76 4.52 -9.92
CA ILE A 256 -14.11 3.27 -9.24
C ILE A 256 -12.92 2.33 -9.37
N GLY A 257 -12.55 1.65 -8.29
CA GLY A 257 -11.55 0.61 -8.22
C GLY A 257 -12.13 -0.70 -7.73
N ILE A 258 -11.63 -1.79 -8.28
CA ILE A 258 -11.91 -3.16 -7.80
C ILE A 258 -10.55 -3.76 -7.44
N ASN A 259 -10.41 -4.14 -6.18
CA ASN A 259 -9.18 -4.68 -5.63
C ASN A 259 -9.40 -6.12 -5.19
N ARG A 260 -8.41 -6.97 -5.40
CA ARG A 260 -8.44 -8.34 -4.89
C ARG A 260 -7.04 -8.84 -4.57
N ILE A 261 -6.93 -9.52 -3.43
CA ILE A 261 -5.73 -10.23 -3.00
C ILE A 261 -6.10 -11.68 -2.69
N MET A 262 -5.17 -12.59 -2.97
CA MET A 262 -5.28 -14.00 -2.65
C MET A 262 -3.94 -14.47 -2.08
N GLN A 263 -3.97 -15.00 -0.85
CA GLN A 263 -2.86 -15.74 -0.25
C GLN A 263 -3.14 -17.23 -0.39
N PHE A 264 -2.22 -18.00 -0.96
CA PHE A 264 -2.50 -19.39 -1.30
C PHE A 264 -1.26 -20.27 -1.27
N GLY A 265 -1.49 -21.59 -1.17
CA GLY A 265 -0.45 -22.59 -1.22
C GLY A 265 0.50 -22.54 -0.03
N GLY A 266 1.69 -23.07 -0.22
CA GLY A 266 2.71 -23.27 0.82
C GLY A 266 2.62 -24.66 1.46
N GLY A 267 3.79 -25.17 1.88
CA GLY A 267 3.88 -26.50 2.48
C GLY A 267 3.32 -27.61 1.60
N PRO A 268 2.53 -28.53 2.18
CA PRO A 268 1.91 -29.63 1.42
C PRO A 268 0.73 -29.19 0.55
N ARG A 269 0.21 -27.97 0.71
CA ARG A 269 -0.90 -27.43 -0.08
C ARG A 269 -0.44 -27.16 -1.51
N LYS A 270 -0.70 -28.10 -2.40
CA LYS A 270 -0.40 -27.95 -3.84
C LYS A 270 -1.55 -27.20 -4.50
N VAL A 271 -1.25 -26.03 -5.06
CA VAL A 271 -2.20 -25.21 -5.78
C VAL A 271 -1.68 -25.01 -7.21
N ASP A 272 -2.47 -25.43 -8.18
CA ASP A 272 -2.18 -25.25 -9.60
C ASP A 272 -2.68 -23.88 -10.09
N PHE A 273 -2.07 -23.35 -11.14
CA PHE A 273 -2.49 -22.07 -11.74
C PHE A 273 -3.97 -22.07 -12.13
N LYS A 274 -4.48 -23.22 -12.60
CA LYS A 274 -5.90 -23.36 -12.94
C LYS A 274 -6.82 -23.17 -11.71
N ASP A 275 -6.39 -23.62 -10.54
CA ASP A 275 -7.15 -23.47 -9.30
C ASP A 275 -7.19 -22.01 -8.86
N VAL A 276 -6.06 -21.30 -8.98
CA VAL A 276 -6.00 -19.84 -8.73
C VAL A 276 -6.94 -19.09 -9.66
N VAL A 277 -6.91 -19.38 -10.96
CA VAL A 277 -7.82 -18.74 -11.93
C VAL A 277 -9.27 -19.05 -11.63
N LYS A 278 -9.60 -20.31 -11.28
CA LYS A 278 -10.95 -20.70 -10.94
C LYS A 278 -11.43 -19.99 -9.67
N ALA A 279 -10.64 -19.96 -8.60
CA ALA A 279 -10.96 -19.23 -7.38
C ALA A 279 -11.12 -17.72 -7.64
N TYR A 280 -10.38 -17.19 -8.59
CA TYR A 280 -10.47 -15.79 -8.97
C TYR A 280 -11.86 -15.41 -9.52
N PHE A 281 -12.50 -16.28 -10.29
CA PHE A 281 -13.81 -16.04 -10.89
C PHE A 281 -14.98 -16.66 -10.11
N ASP A 282 -14.72 -17.64 -9.24
CA ASP A 282 -15.72 -18.29 -8.39
C ASP A 282 -15.22 -18.44 -6.93
N PRO A 283 -15.05 -17.32 -6.21
CA PRO A 283 -14.57 -17.37 -4.83
C PRO A 283 -15.46 -18.18 -3.90
N ALA A 284 -16.78 -18.05 -4.02
CA ALA A 284 -17.73 -18.79 -3.21
C ALA A 284 -17.73 -20.31 -3.46
N GLY A 285 -17.20 -20.75 -4.62
CA GLY A 285 -17.16 -22.16 -5.01
C GLY A 285 -15.91 -22.90 -4.57
N ASN A 286 -14.79 -22.21 -4.41
CA ASN A 286 -13.47 -22.84 -4.25
C ASN A 286 -12.74 -22.49 -2.95
N ASP A 287 -13.25 -21.54 -2.19
CA ASP A 287 -12.56 -20.97 -1.04
C ASP A 287 -13.46 -20.86 0.19
N ASN A 288 -14.49 -21.68 0.23
CA ASN A 288 -15.41 -21.71 1.37
C ASN A 288 -15.59 -23.15 1.86
N SER A 289 -15.09 -23.41 3.06
CA SER A 289 -15.15 -24.75 3.70
C SER A 289 -16.57 -25.30 3.82
N GLY A 290 -17.57 -24.43 3.95
CA GLY A 290 -18.98 -24.80 3.99
C GLY A 290 -19.47 -25.46 2.69
N LYS A 291 -18.85 -25.18 1.55
CA LYS A 291 -19.19 -25.77 0.24
C LYS A 291 -18.23 -26.90 -0.17
N THR A 292 -16.96 -26.77 0.20
CA THR A 292 -15.93 -27.78 -0.09
C THR A 292 -15.97 -28.95 0.88
N GLY A 293 -16.61 -28.80 2.04
CA GLY A 293 -16.76 -29.83 3.08
C GLY A 293 -15.50 -30.07 3.92
N SER A 294 -14.38 -29.38 3.59
CA SER A 294 -13.12 -29.54 4.32
C SER A 294 -12.26 -28.31 4.14
N GLN A 295 -11.64 -27.84 5.23
CA GLN A 295 -10.62 -26.77 5.22
C GLN A 295 -9.41 -27.12 4.34
N ASP A 296 -9.10 -28.40 4.18
CA ASP A 296 -7.98 -28.85 3.34
C ASP A 296 -8.26 -28.66 1.85
N ALA A 297 -9.52 -28.52 1.45
CA ALA A 297 -9.93 -28.25 0.08
C ALA A 297 -9.97 -26.75 -0.26
N GLU A 298 -9.82 -25.86 0.73
CA GLU A 298 -9.71 -24.42 0.50
C GLU A 298 -8.38 -24.08 -0.16
N LEU A 299 -8.41 -23.13 -1.10
CA LEU A 299 -7.22 -22.68 -1.82
C LEU A 299 -6.24 -21.97 -0.88
N GLY A 300 -6.75 -21.14 0.00
CA GLY A 300 -6.01 -20.26 0.88
C GLY A 300 -6.93 -19.22 1.50
N ASP A 301 -6.51 -17.99 1.51
CA ASP A 301 -7.24 -16.84 2.01
C ASP A 301 -7.39 -15.76 0.94
N GLN A 302 -8.49 -15.03 0.93
CA GLN A 302 -8.73 -14.01 -0.07
C GLN A 302 -9.60 -12.87 0.46
N TRP A 303 -9.29 -11.66 0.02
CA TRP A 303 -10.09 -10.50 0.31
C TRP A 303 -10.20 -9.58 -0.89
N ALA A 304 -11.31 -8.91 -1.00
CA ALA A 304 -11.62 -8.02 -2.10
C ALA A 304 -12.35 -6.77 -1.63
N SER A 305 -12.20 -5.68 -2.37
CA SER A 305 -12.97 -4.47 -2.13
C SER A 305 -13.38 -3.77 -3.43
N VAL A 306 -14.43 -2.98 -3.32
CA VAL A 306 -14.79 -1.94 -4.26
C VAL A 306 -14.50 -0.60 -3.61
N THR A 307 -13.72 0.21 -4.28
CA THR A 307 -13.31 1.55 -3.82
C THR A 307 -13.83 2.59 -4.77
N THR A 308 -14.23 3.75 -4.27
CA THR A 308 -14.60 4.87 -5.14
C THR A 308 -14.04 6.18 -4.61
N VAL A 309 -13.72 7.08 -5.52
CA VAL A 309 -13.36 8.46 -5.23
C VAL A 309 -14.11 9.39 -6.16
N PHE A 310 -14.74 10.42 -5.60
CA PHE A 310 -15.39 11.46 -6.39
C PHE A 310 -15.07 12.84 -5.83
N LYS A 311 -15.07 13.84 -6.71
CA LYS A 311 -14.76 15.22 -6.39
C LYS A 311 -15.98 16.11 -6.46
N THR A 312 -16.11 17.00 -5.49
CA THR A 312 -17.08 18.09 -5.46
C THR A 312 -16.39 19.43 -5.36
N ASN A 313 -17.01 20.46 -5.92
CA ASN A 313 -16.53 21.85 -5.89
C ASN A 313 -17.66 22.77 -5.43
N TRP A 314 -18.13 22.60 -4.19
CA TRP A 314 -19.23 23.45 -3.67
C TRP A 314 -18.70 24.82 -3.25
N TRP A 315 -18.13 24.93 -2.03
CA TRP A 315 -17.46 26.13 -1.52
C TRP A 315 -15.94 26.04 -1.61
N THR A 316 -15.42 24.80 -1.64
CA THR A 316 -14.02 24.45 -1.94
C THR A 316 -13.98 23.08 -2.63
N THR A 317 -12.82 22.73 -3.18
CA THR A 317 -12.60 21.38 -3.70
C THR A 317 -12.60 20.38 -2.55
N ALA A 318 -13.37 19.31 -2.69
CA ALA A 318 -13.35 18.17 -1.77
C ALA A 318 -13.32 16.86 -2.56
N GLU A 319 -12.47 15.93 -2.12
CA GLU A 319 -12.45 14.54 -2.58
C GLU A 319 -13.05 13.65 -1.51
N TRP A 320 -13.98 12.79 -1.90
CA TRP A 320 -14.66 11.83 -1.04
C TRP A 320 -14.25 10.44 -1.43
N TYR A 321 -13.83 9.65 -0.44
CA TYR A 321 -13.36 8.28 -0.59
C TYR A 321 -14.31 7.34 0.11
N LEU A 322 -14.66 6.22 -0.54
CA LEU A 322 -15.42 5.13 0.06
C LEU A 322 -14.76 3.81 -0.35
N GLU A 323 -14.64 2.89 0.58
CA GLU A 323 -14.23 1.52 0.33
C GLU A 323 -15.16 0.57 1.06
N HIS A 324 -15.64 -0.46 0.37
CA HIS A 324 -16.39 -1.56 0.96
C HIS A 324 -15.81 -2.87 0.45
N GLY A 325 -15.46 -3.76 1.37
CA GLY A 325 -14.84 -5.02 1.04
C GLY A 325 -15.18 -6.12 2.03
N GLY A 326 -14.66 -7.30 1.77
CA GLY A 326 -14.78 -8.46 2.63
C GLY A 326 -13.62 -9.41 2.43
N GLU A 327 -13.36 -10.18 3.47
CA GLU A 327 -12.37 -11.23 3.49
C GLU A 327 -12.95 -12.54 2.96
N ASP A 328 -14.26 -12.71 3.08
CA ASP A 328 -14.99 -13.90 2.71
C ASP A 328 -16.19 -13.59 1.80
N THR A 329 -16.82 -14.64 1.27
CA THR A 329 -18.13 -14.55 0.62
C THR A 329 -19.23 -14.96 1.58
N ARG A 330 -20.37 -14.26 1.54
CA ARG A 330 -21.53 -14.54 2.35
C ARG A 330 -22.61 -15.26 1.53
N GLU A 331 -23.34 -16.19 2.15
CA GLU A 331 -24.44 -16.95 1.53
C GLU A 331 -24.04 -17.70 0.26
N HIS A 332 -22.76 -18.08 0.11
CA HIS A 332 -22.20 -18.71 -1.08
C HIS A 332 -22.43 -17.91 -2.39
N LYS A 333 -22.46 -16.58 -2.29
CA LYS A 333 -22.66 -15.68 -3.43
C LYS A 333 -21.42 -14.86 -3.67
N ASN A 334 -20.85 -14.94 -4.86
CA ASN A 334 -19.62 -14.23 -5.28
C ASN A 334 -19.67 -12.70 -5.17
N TYR A 335 -20.84 -12.10 -5.06
CA TYR A 335 -21.07 -10.66 -5.00
C TYR A 335 -21.45 -10.16 -3.60
N LEU A 336 -21.53 -11.04 -2.60
CA LEU A 336 -21.81 -10.66 -1.22
C LEU A 336 -20.55 -10.83 -0.37
N PHE A 337 -20.05 -9.73 0.16
CA PHE A 337 -18.92 -9.75 1.08
C PHE A 337 -19.34 -10.26 2.47
N GLY A 338 -18.54 -11.19 3.02
CA GLY A 338 -18.52 -11.56 4.44
C GLY A 338 -17.38 -10.84 5.17
N ASN A 339 -17.38 -10.86 6.49
CA ASN A 339 -16.36 -10.19 7.32
C ASN A 339 -15.99 -8.80 6.79
N ASN A 340 -16.98 -7.91 6.75
CA ASN A 340 -16.91 -6.68 5.97
C ASN A 340 -15.92 -5.66 6.54
N VAL A 341 -15.29 -4.90 5.64
CA VAL A 341 -14.65 -3.63 5.95
C VAL A 341 -15.44 -2.50 5.28
N THR A 342 -15.50 -1.37 5.97
CA THR A 342 -16.04 -0.14 5.38
C THR A 342 -15.14 1.00 5.79
N SER A 343 -14.66 1.75 4.80
CA SER A 343 -13.86 2.95 5.02
C SER A 343 -14.51 4.14 4.35
N PHE A 344 -14.41 5.29 4.99
CA PHE A 344 -14.85 6.58 4.50
C PHE A 344 -13.73 7.60 4.68
N GLY A 345 -13.53 8.49 3.74
CA GLY A 345 -12.59 9.59 3.85
C GLY A 345 -13.03 10.83 3.12
N VAL A 346 -12.51 11.97 3.55
CA VAL A 346 -12.67 13.25 2.87
C VAL A 346 -11.36 14.02 2.91
N HIS A 347 -11.01 14.63 1.79
CA HIS A 347 -9.84 15.48 1.66
C HIS A 347 -10.23 16.85 1.08
N PHE A 348 -9.94 17.89 1.83
CA PHE A 348 -10.04 19.28 1.42
C PHE A 348 -8.64 19.83 1.16
N PRO A 349 -8.15 19.84 -0.10
CA PRO A 349 -6.78 20.26 -0.42
C PRO A 349 -6.54 21.77 -0.24
N ASN A 350 -7.62 22.55 -0.19
CA ASN A 350 -7.62 24.02 -0.14
C ASN A 350 -8.82 24.55 0.66
N ILE A 351 -8.84 24.36 1.97
CA ILE A 351 -9.81 25.09 2.83
C ILE A 351 -9.49 26.58 2.77
N THR A 352 -8.20 26.90 2.90
CA THR A 352 -7.62 28.18 2.50
C THR A 352 -6.46 27.89 1.55
N LYS A 353 -5.83 28.92 1.02
CA LYS A 353 -4.65 28.76 0.15
C LYS A 353 -3.57 27.88 0.80
N ASP A 354 -3.39 27.99 2.12
CA ASP A 354 -2.30 27.40 2.87
C ASP A 354 -2.74 26.25 3.81
N LEU A 355 -4.04 25.92 3.87
CA LEU A 355 -4.60 24.95 4.80
C LEU A 355 -5.32 23.82 4.05
N ALA A 356 -4.89 22.58 4.32
CA ALA A 356 -5.58 21.37 3.88
C ALA A 356 -5.99 20.51 5.09
N ILE A 357 -7.11 19.81 4.97
CA ILE A 357 -7.61 18.88 5.98
C ILE A 357 -7.98 17.57 5.31
N ARG A 358 -7.63 16.46 5.96
CA ARG A 358 -8.03 15.10 5.58
C ARG A 358 -8.56 14.37 6.80
N PHE A 359 -9.66 13.68 6.61
CA PHE A 359 -10.23 12.77 7.61
C PHE A 359 -10.45 11.41 6.97
N GLU A 360 -10.07 10.34 7.67
CA GLU A 360 -10.30 8.95 7.26
C GLU A 360 -10.83 8.14 8.44
N HIS A 361 -11.85 7.35 8.17
CA HIS A 361 -12.48 6.43 9.10
C HIS A 361 -12.52 5.04 8.50
N THR A 362 -12.19 4.01 9.30
CA THR A 362 -12.29 2.61 8.89
C THR A 362 -12.91 1.79 10.01
N ASN A 363 -13.81 0.90 9.63
CA ASN A 363 -14.38 -0.13 10.49
C ASN A 363 -14.05 -1.50 9.88
N LEU A 364 -13.16 -2.23 10.56
CA LEU A 364 -12.82 -3.62 10.25
C LEU A 364 -13.72 -4.53 11.06
N HIS A 365 -14.36 -5.48 10.40
CA HIS A 365 -15.06 -6.56 11.09
C HIS A 365 -14.07 -7.51 11.78
N SER A 366 -14.57 -8.51 12.52
CA SER A 366 -13.73 -9.58 13.09
C SER A 366 -13.00 -10.38 12.01
N LEU A 367 -11.89 -10.99 12.41
CA LEU A 367 -11.07 -11.91 11.62
C LEU A 367 -10.22 -11.29 10.50
N TRP A 368 -10.30 -9.98 10.24
CA TRP A 368 -9.43 -9.36 9.24
C TRP A 368 -7.94 -9.61 9.54
N TYR A 369 -7.24 -10.16 8.53
CA TYR A 369 -5.85 -10.58 8.52
C TYR A 369 -5.53 -11.77 9.42
N VAL A 370 -6.55 -12.53 9.83
CA VAL A 370 -6.42 -13.75 10.63
C VAL A 370 -6.98 -14.92 9.85
N ASN A 371 -6.20 -15.99 9.68
CA ASN A 371 -6.62 -17.14 8.89
C ASN A 371 -6.22 -18.46 9.55
N LYS A 372 -7.11 -19.45 9.52
CA LYS A 372 -6.86 -20.79 10.06
C LYS A 372 -5.80 -21.57 9.29
N ILE A 373 -5.69 -21.35 7.98
CA ILE A 373 -4.71 -22.03 7.14
C ILE A 373 -3.32 -21.52 7.45
N TYR A 374 -3.18 -20.19 7.62
CA TYR A 374 -1.92 -19.52 7.97
C TYR A 374 -1.91 -19.17 9.45
N ALA A 375 -2.08 -20.20 10.29
CA ALA A 375 -2.36 -20.04 11.71
C ALA A 375 -1.34 -19.24 12.52
N LYS A 376 -0.07 -19.21 12.05
CA LYS A 376 1.03 -18.53 12.74
C LYS A 376 1.28 -17.10 12.25
N THR A 377 1.00 -16.82 11.01
CA THR A 377 1.30 -15.54 10.37
C THR A 377 0.08 -14.77 9.92
N GLY A 378 -1.05 -15.42 9.70
CA GLY A 378 -2.20 -14.79 9.05
C GLY A 378 -1.78 -14.14 7.73
N ASN A 379 -2.26 -12.91 7.49
CA ASN A 379 -1.93 -12.11 6.31
C ASN A 379 -0.91 -11.02 6.68
N SER A 380 0.27 -11.44 7.12
CA SER A 380 1.35 -10.53 7.57
C SER A 380 2.72 -10.92 7.02
N ILE A 381 3.67 -10.00 7.13
CA ILE A 381 5.09 -10.19 6.89
C ILE A 381 5.83 -9.57 8.08
N ASP A 382 6.73 -10.33 8.73
CA ASP A 382 7.44 -9.91 9.96
C ASP A 382 6.48 -9.40 11.06
N ASN A 383 5.31 -10.04 11.25
CA ASN A 383 4.25 -9.64 12.18
C ASN A 383 3.60 -8.26 11.89
N PHE A 384 3.74 -7.73 10.69
CA PHE A 384 2.99 -6.57 10.21
C PHE A 384 1.96 -7.01 9.18
N VAL A 385 0.69 -6.65 9.40
CA VAL A 385 -0.37 -6.96 8.43
C VAL A 385 -0.09 -6.25 7.10
N ILE A 386 -0.41 -6.92 6.00
CA ILE A 386 -0.13 -6.38 4.65
C ILE A 386 -1.07 -5.27 4.21
N GLY A 387 -2.16 -5.03 4.96
CA GLY A 387 -3.15 -3.99 4.70
C GLY A 387 -3.19 -2.90 5.77
N HIS A 388 -4.32 -2.76 6.46
CA HIS A 388 -4.60 -1.63 7.34
C HIS A 388 -3.81 -1.69 8.65
N PHE A 389 -3.04 -0.64 8.94
CA PHE A 389 -2.15 -0.54 10.09
C PHE A 389 -2.85 -0.71 11.45
N ALA A 390 -4.12 -0.32 11.58
CA ALA A 390 -4.85 -0.44 12.84
C ALA A 390 -4.96 -1.89 13.33
N ALA A 391 -4.87 -2.88 12.45
CA ALA A 391 -4.83 -4.28 12.83
C ALA A 391 -3.48 -4.73 13.41
N ASN A 392 -2.41 -3.92 13.31
CA ASN A 392 -1.15 -4.16 14.04
C ASN A 392 -1.29 -3.83 15.53
N ASN A 393 -2.19 -2.92 15.89
CA ASN A 393 -2.34 -2.37 17.23
C ASN A 393 -3.32 -3.25 18.03
N ARG A 394 -3.00 -4.53 18.14
CA ARG A 394 -3.69 -5.56 18.94
C ARG A 394 -2.78 -6.79 19.04
N THR A 395 -3.13 -7.73 19.90
CA THR A 395 -2.44 -9.02 19.95
C THR A 395 -2.50 -9.70 18.58
N PHE A 396 -1.37 -10.20 18.14
CA PHE A 396 -1.26 -10.84 16.83
C PHE A 396 -2.24 -12.02 16.73
N ASN A 397 -2.94 -12.14 15.61
CA ASN A 397 -4.00 -13.14 15.36
C ASN A 397 -5.26 -13.00 16.22
N ASP A 398 -5.43 -11.91 16.96
CA ASP A 398 -6.60 -11.75 17.83
C ASP A 398 -7.90 -11.44 17.07
N GLY A 399 -7.99 -11.30 15.84
CA GLY A 399 -9.19 -11.27 15.00
C GLY A 399 -10.39 -10.48 15.53
N VAL A 400 -10.19 -9.35 16.20
CA VAL A 400 -11.25 -8.54 16.82
C VAL A 400 -11.74 -7.43 15.88
N PRO A 401 -13.00 -7.00 16.00
CA PRO A 401 -13.47 -5.80 15.33
C PRO A 401 -12.65 -4.59 15.75
N THR A 402 -12.22 -3.79 14.77
CA THR A 402 -11.35 -2.64 14.99
C THR A 402 -11.92 -1.42 14.29
N THR A 403 -11.99 -0.28 14.99
CA THR A 403 -12.36 1.01 14.41
C THR A 403 -11.16 1.95 14.45
N ASN A 404 -10.91 2.63 13.35
CA ASN A 404 -9.83 3.61 13.24
C ASN A 404 -10.33 4.96 12.73
N ASN A 405 -9.78 6.05 13.28
CA ASN A 405 -10.00 7.41 12.81
C ASN A 405 -8.64 8.10 12.68
N VAL A 406 -8.43 8.78 11.55
CA VAL A 406 -7.25 9.63 11.32
C VAL A 406 -7.72 11.01 10.88
N LEU A 407 -7.31 12.05 11.59
CA LEU A 407 -7.46 13.44 11.17
C LEU A 407 -6.08 14.02 10.90
N GLU A 408 -5.89 14.55 9.70
CA GLU A 408 -4.65 15.21 9.29
C GLU A 408 -4.94 16.66 8.90
N VAL A 409 -4.18 17.60 9.48
CA VAL A 409 -4.22 19.01 9.15
C VAL A 409 -2.84 19.42 8.65
N THR A 410 -2.78 19.96 7.45
CA THR A 410 -1.52 20.44 6.84
C THR A 410 -1.61 21.95 6.62
N TYR A 411 -0.64 22.68 7.18
CA TYR A 411 -0.45 24.10 6.98
C TYR A 411 0.85 24.34 6.22
N THR A 412 0.77 25.02 5.08
CA THR A 412 1.92 25.37 4.23
C THR A 412 2.33 26.81 4.45
N GLU A 413 3.52 27.04 5.03
CA GLU A 413 4.12 28.38 5.13
C GLU A 413 4.60 28.86 3.75
N SER A 414 5.10 27.93 2.94
CA SER A 414 5.58 28.14 1.57
C SER A 414 5.58 26.81 0.81
N LEU A 415 5.94 26.81 -0.47
CA LEU A 415 6.13 25.60 -1.26
C LEU A 415 7.26 24.69 -0.76
N ASP A 416 8.15 25.23 0.07
CA ASP A 416 9.31 24.53 0.64
C ASP A 416 9.21 24.35 2.15
N SER A 417 8.09 24.70 2.78
CA SER A 417 7.89 24.57 4.23
C SER A 417 6.44 24.27 4.60
N MET A 418 6.23 23.22 5.38
CA MET A 418 4.91 22.84 5.86
C MET A 418 4.95 22.27 7.28
N TRP A 419 3.85 22.46 7.99
CA TRP A 419 3.50 21.80 9.24
C TRP A 419 2.40 20.77 9.00
N ASN A 420 2.49 19.66 9.68
CA ASN A 420 1.46 18.62 9.63
C ASN A 420 1.14 18.15 11.04
N LEU A 421 -0.14 18.22 11.40
CA LEU A 421 -0.70 17.66 12.63
C LEU A 421 -1.54 16.44 12.25
N LYS A 422 -1.20 15.27 12.79
CA LYS A 422 -1.96 14.03 12.61
C LYS A 422 -2.46 13.55 13.96
N LEU A 423 -3.77 13.30 14.06
CA LEU A 423 -4.44 12.68 15.19
C LEU A 423 -4.92 11.30 14.78
N THR A 424 -4.55 10.27 15.51
CA THR A 424 -4.95 8.87 15.25
C THR A 424 -5.64 8.30 16.47
N ASN A 425 -6.78 7.62 16.25
CA ASN A 425 -7.46 6.85 17.28
C ASN A 425 -7.76 5.45 16.75
N VAL A 426 -7.41 4.42 17.51
CA VAL A 426 -7.72 3.00 17.21
C VAL A 426 -8.44 2.40 18.40
N LYS A 427 -9.54 1.71 18.13
CA LYS A 427 -10.33 1.00 19.12
C LYS A 427 -10.48 -0.46 18.72
N ASN A 428 -10.03 -1.36 19.56
CA ASN A 428 -10.27 -2.80 19.43
C ASN A 428 -11.36 -3.22 20.42
N LYS A 429 -12.22 -4.15 20.02
CA LYS A 429 -13.28 -4.65 20.89
C LYS A 429 -12.71 -5.62 21.92
N SER A 430 -12.68 -5.21 23.19
CA SER A 430 -12.22 -6.03 24.31
C SER A 430 -13.16 -7.20 24.60
N GLY A 431 -12.60 -8.33 25.05
CA GLY A 431 -13.37 -9.51 25.48
C GLY A 431 -14.27 -10.08 24.38
N TYR A 432 -13.92 -9.90 23.11
CA TYR A 432 -14.68 -10.39 21.98
C TYR A 432 -14.42 -11.88 21.78
N VAL A 433 -15.49 -12.66 21.68
CA VAL A 433 -15.39 -14.08 21.29
C VAL A 433 -15.50 -14.13 19.77
N ASN A 434 -14.42 -14.47 19.10
CA ASN A 434 -14.41 -14.59 17.65
C ASN A 434 -15.01 -15.94 17.19
N GLU A 435 -15.30 -16.05 15.89
CA GLU A 435 -15.90 -17.26 15.32
C GLU A 435 -14.96 -18.50 15.38
N LEU A 436 -13.69 -18.29 15.66
CA LEU A 436 -12.69 -19.34 15.87
C LEU A 436 -12.69 -19.87 17.31
N GLY A 437 -13.52 -19.29 18.19
CA GLY A 437 -13.63 -19.65 19.60
C GLY A 437 -12.58 -19.03 20.52
N GLY A 438 -11.73 -18.14 19.99
CA GLY A 438 -10.78 -17.33 20.78
C GLY A 438 -11.48 -16.17 21.51
N VAL A 439 -11.02 -15.84 22.71
CA VAL A 439 -11.43 -14.64 23.44
C VAL A 439 -10.32 -13.60 23.33
N SER A 440 -10.67 -12.41 22.88
CA SER A 440 -9.68 -11.33 22.73
C SER A 440 -9.16 -10.82 24.04
N ASP A 441 -7.99 -10.18 23.99
CA ASP A 441 -7.43 -9.41 25.10
C ASP A 441 -8.35 -8.24 25.50
N THR A 442 -8.02 -7.63 26.64
CA THR A 442 -8.64 -6.38 27.07
C THR A 442 -7.88 -5.21 26.43
N TYR A 443 -8.60 -4.35 25.72
CA TYR A 443 -8.04 -3.20 25.04
C TYR A 443 -8.54 -1.89 25.60
N GLU A 444 -7.65 -0.89 25.58
CA GLU A 444 -7.97 0.52 25.74
C GLU A 444 -8.03 1.23 24.38
N ASP A 445 -8.51 2.46 24.34
CA ASP A 445 -8.47 3.30 23.14
C ASP A 445 -7.04 3.81 22.91
N MET A 446 -6.39 3.37 21.82
CA MET A 446 -5.16 4.01 21.36
C MET A 446 -5.44 5.43 20.91
N ARG A 447 -4.61 6.37 21.33
CA ARG A 447 -4.64 7.77 20.90
C ARG A 447 -3.23 8.26 20.61
N GLU A 448 -3.02 8.79 19.43
CA GLU A 448 -1.72 9.31 18.99
C GLU A 448 -1.86 10.73 18.44
N ILE A 449 -0.96 11.60 18.83
CA ILE A 449 -0.78 12.93 18.27
C ILE A 449 0.62 12.99 17.68
N LYS A 450 0.71 13.30 16.39
CA LYS A 450 1.99 13.55 15.71
C LYS A 450 2.00 14.95 15.13
N LEU A 451 2.97 15.76 15.55
CA LEU A 451 3.28 17.06 14.95
C LEU A 451 4.57 16.94 14.17
N SER A 452 4.59 17.38 12.93
CA SER A 452 5.80 17.38 12.11
C SER A 452 5.97 18.70 11.34
N ASN A 453 7.21 19.06 11.10
CA ASN A 453 7.61 20.16 10.23
C ASN A 453 8.53 19.60 9.15
N SER A 454 8.26 19.93 7.91
CA SER A 454 9.12 19.59 6.76
C SER A 454 9.53 20.87 6.07
N ARG A 455 10.84 21.08 5.91
CA ARG A 455 11.39 22.32 5.34
C ARG A 455 12.60 22.03 4.44
N LYS A 456 12.65 22.69 3.29
CA LYS A 456 13.84 22.70 2.43
C LYS A 456 14.75 23.86 2.82
N ILE A 457 16.05 23.57 3.05
CA ILE A 457 17.09 24.54 3.43
C ILE A 457 18.33 24.22 2.60
N ASP A 458 18.76 25.15 1.73
CA ASP A 458 20.02 25.08 0.96
C ASP A 458 20.28 23.72 0.28
N GLY A 459 19.25 23.16 -0.36
CA GLY A 459 19.35 21.88 -1.08
C GLY A 459 19.07 20.63 -0.22
N TYR A 460 19.02 20.77 1.09
CA TYR A 460 18.60 19.72 2.02
C TYR A 460 17.12 19.87 2.37
N GLN A 461 16.45 18.78 2.57
CA GLN A 461 15.12 18.75 3.18
C GLN A 461 15.26 18.21 4.60
N LEU A 462 14.88 19.02 5.57
CA LEU A 462 14.79 18.64 6.98
C LEU A 462 13.34 18.31 7.33
N GLU A 463 13.12 17.15 7.93
CA GLU A 463 11.85 16.81 8.55
C GLU A 463 12.08 16.53 10.03
N THR A 464 11.34 17.22 10.90
CA THR A 464 11.31 16.95 12.33
C THR A 464 9.92 16.53 12.74
N SER A 465 9.78 15.57 13.65
CA SER A 465 8.47 15.20 14.18
C SER A 465 8.54 14.77 15.64
N LEU A 466 7.50 15.15 16.38
CA LEU A 466 7.21 14.68 17.73
C LEU A 466 5.92 13.87 17.68
N THR A 467 5.96 12.67 18.23
CA THR A 467 4.81 11.79 18.39
C THR A 467 4.63 11.49 19.87
N VAL A 468 3.42 11.62 20.35
CA VAL A 468 3.03 11.28 21.74
C VAL A 468 1.75 10.48 21.66
N GLY A 469 1.66 9.39 22.44
CA GLY A 469 0.48 8.57 22.42
C GLY A 469 0.34 7.66 23.62
N LYS A 470 -0.79 6.95 23.61
CA LYS A 470 -1.12 5.84 24.48
C LYS A 470 -1.55 4.68 23.58
N ASP A 471 -0.98 3.51 23.77
CA ASP A 471 -1.28 2.35 22.96
C ASP A 471 -2.60 1.66 23.38
N VAL A 472 -2.93 0.53 22.74
CA VAL A 472 -4.16 -0.22 23.02
C VAL A 472 -4.14 -0.99 24.34
N TYR A 473 -3.01 -1.09 25.00
CA TYR A 473 -2.86 -1.68 26.34
C TYR A 473 -2.81 -0.63 27.46
N GLY A 474 -2.89 0.66 27.08
CA GLY A 474 -2.87 1.77 28.01
C GLY A 474 -1.48 2.33 28.32
N GLU A 475 -0.45 1.81 27.67
CA GLU A 475 0.93 2.23 27.89
C GLU A 475 1.25 3.51 27.12
N SER A 476 1.97 4.42 27.75
CA SER A 476 2.35 5.70 27.14
C SER A 476 3.65 5.58 26.40
N TYR A 477 3.73 6.27 25.25
CA TYR A 477 4.93 6.34 24.43
C TYR A 477 5.16 7.75 23.88
N THR A 478 6.42 8.06 23.58
CA THR A 478 6.83 9.32 22.97
C THR A 478 8.06 9.07 22.10
N TRP A 479 8.11 9.65 20.91
CA TRP A 479 9.34 9.72 20.14
C TRP A 479 9.50 11.02 19.39
N LEU A 480 10.77 11.43 19.28
CA LEU A 480 11.23 12.54 18.44
C LEU A 480 12.00 11.96 17.26
N SER A 481 11.75 12.43 16.04
CA SER A 481 12.56 12.06 14.88
C SER A 481 13.02 13.27 14.09
N VAL A 482 14.22 13.13 13.53
CA VAL A 482 14.85 14.11 12.65
C VAL A 482 15.32 13.36 11.41
N ASN A 483 14.85 13.78 10.24
CA ASN A 483 15.22 13.22 8.95
C ASN A 483 15.86 14.32 8.10
N VAL A 484 16.98 14.01 7.46
CA VAL A 484 17.66 14.88 6.51
C VAL A 484 17.75 14.17 5.18
N TYR A 485 17.32 14.83 4.12
CA TYR A 485 17.35 14.34 2.74
C TYR A 485 18.08 15.31 1.83
N TRP A 486 18.81 14.78 0.81
CA TRP A 486 19.48 15.59 -0.22
C TRP A 486 19.63 14.87 -1.56
#